data_1e21ebd3b9f1e8f024fb887f372ba0ba
#
_entry.id   1e21ebd3b9f1e8f024fb887f372ba0ba
#
_cell.length_a   1.000
_cell.length_b   1.000
_cell.length_c   1.000
_cell.angle_alpha   90.00
_cell.angle_beta   90.00
_cell.angle_gamma   90.00
#
_symmetry.space_group_name_H-M   'P 1'
#
loop_
_entity.id
_entity.type
_entity.pdbx_description
1 polymer ?
#
loop_
_entity_poly.entity_id
_entity_poly.type
_entity_poly.pdbx_seq_one_letter_code
_entity_poly.pdbx_strand_id
1 'polypeptide(L)'
;MIAKYFYVALAVVILVASASMTTFAQTGELRGQVMMKQADGQTVPLAEAQIDVFRTDMSGKYNTKTNKKGEFVFAGLPFVGTYVVAVSHPTATPNWVAGVRPGREAPVEITVTPGDGKRFTYDEIKAAGGEKPAPAPGSGGGSSSSSGGSAAEKAKLEEMKKKNAEIEAANKKITEANEVVGRTFKAGNEALGAAGAASKANNTDEAIAKYTAAITSYDEGLTADADQPAILTNKAVALKGRGVERFNAAIRSKNLDDAAKNAMLQSAKDDFKAAAETSTKAVTMIKALPAPTDPAEVQRYNGNKYAAMLTQAESFRLYVSKADATQADAGVAAYKDYISVETDPAKKAKAQLDLAQMLLDSGAADKALAEFKTILTSQPDNPEANLGAGLAVYAGGDKAKFQEAANYLQHFVEVAPDSNPMKADAKAILTEMKNTENITPEKTSGPRRKPRP
;
A
#
# COMPACT_ATOMS: atom_id res chain seq x y z
N MET A 1 16.83 4.32 -38.78
CA MET A 1 15.38 4.52 -39.04
C MET A 1 14.51 3.60 -38.21
N ILE A 2 14.99 2.48 -37.72
CA ILE A 2 14.25 1.44 -36.94
C ILE A 2 13.85 1.90 -35.54
N ALA A 3 14.62 2.75 -34.89
CA ALA A 3 14.33 3.25 -33.52
C ALA A 3 13.05 4.10 -33.43
N LYS A 4 12.58 4.72 -34.48
CA LYS A 4 11.37 5.56 -34.47
C LYS A 4 10.05 4.79 -34.35
N TYR A 5 10.01 3.55 -34.84
CA TYR A 5 8.77 2.74 -34.84
C TYR A 5 8.61 1.90 -33.55
N PHE A 6 9.71 1.66 -32.83
CA PHE A 6 9.68 0.89 -31.56
C PHE A 6 8.89 1.60 -30.47
N TYR A 7 8.87 2.93 -30.47
CA TYR A 7 8.16 3.73 -29.46
C TYR A 7 6.64 3.84 -29.67
N VAL A 8 6.15 3.64 -30.90
CA VAL A 8 4.72 3.79 -31.22
C VAL A 8 3.92 2.52 -30.88
N ALA A 9 4.49 1.34 -31.08
CA ALA A 9 3.82 0.07 -30.76
C ALA A 9 3.71 -0.19 -29.25
N LEU A 10 4.67 0.29 -28.46
CA LEU A 10 4.68 0.10 -26.99
C LEU A 10 3.64 0.96 -26.28
N ALA A 11 3.20 2.08 -26.87
CA ALA A 11 2.21 2.98 -26.28
C ALA A 11 0.78 2.36 -26.20
N VAL A 12 0.48 1.35 -26.99
CA VAL A 12 -0.88 0.77 -27.08
C VAL A 12 -1.12 -0.31 -26.03
N VAL A 13 -0.09 -0.95 -25.47
CA VAL A 13 -0.22 -2.07 -24.50
C VAL A 13 -0.43 -1.59 -23.06
N ILE A 14 -0.16 -0.32 -22.73
CA ILE A 14 -0.27 0.22 -21.36
C ILE A 14 -1.73 0.47 -20.91
N LEU A 15 -2.73 0.30 -21.77
CA LEU A 15 -4.08 0.84 -21.54
C LEU A 15 -5.09 -0.11 -20.84
N VAL A 16 -4.72 -1.27 -20.32
CA VAL A 16 -5.71 -2.28 -19.87
C VAL A 16 -5.50 -2.82 -18.45
N ALA A 17 -4.99 -2.08 -17.52
CA ALA A 17 -4.95 -2.57 -16.13
C ALA A 17 -5.35 -1.54 -15.08
N SER A 18 -6.48 -0.86 -15.26
CA SER A 18 -7.17 -0.24 -14.12
C SER A 18 -8.24 -1.20 -13.61
N ALA A 19 -7.81 -2.24 -12.91
CA ALA A 19 -8.69 -2.99 -12.04
C ALA A 19 -9.22 -2.03 -10.97
N SER A 20 -10.52 -1.97 -10.81
CA SER A 20 -11.21 -1.24 -9.76
C SER A 20 -10.65 -1.70 -8.41
N MET A 21 -9.76 -0.92 -7.79
CA MET A 21 -9.36 -1.16 -6.42
C MET A 21 -10.55 -0.80 -5.55
N THR A 22 -11.23 -1.81 -5.02
CA THR A 22 -12.11 -1.64 -3.88
C THR A 22 -11.24 -1.12 -2.74
N THR A 23 -11.50 0.10 -2.29
CA THR A 23 -10.90 0.68 -1.10
C THR A 23 -11.36 -0.14 0.10
N PHE A 24 -10.55 -1.07 0.55
CA PHE A 24 -10.77 -1.76 1.81
C PHE A 24 -10.53 -0.74 2.94
N ALA A 25 -11.54 -0.52 3.76
CA ALA A 25 -11.38 0.23 4.98
C ALA A 25 -10.33 -0.49 5.85
N GLN A 26 -9.21 0.20 6.14
CA GLN A 26 -8.16 -0.34 6.99
C GLN A 26 -8.67 -0.35 8.43
N THR A 27 -8.53 -1.48 9.09
CA THR A 27 -8.98 -1.65 10.47
C THR A 27 -7.86 -2.28 11.30
N GLY A 28 -7.78 -1.95 12.59
CA GLY A 28 -6.80 -2.45 13.53
C GLY A 28 -7.44 -3.09 14.75
N GLU A 29 -6.62 -3.80 15.50
CA GLU A 29 -7.00 -4.36 16.79
C GLU A 29 -6.81 -3.32 17.90
N LEU A 30 -7.75 -3.29 18.84
CA LEU A 30 -7.64 -2.56 20.10
C LEU A 30 -7.63 -3.57 21.24
N ARG A 31 -6.51 -3.66 21.95
CA ARG A 31 -6.35 -4.47 23.15
C ARG A 31 -6.31 -3.61 24.39
N GLY A 32 -6.81 -4.15 25.50
CA GLY A 32 -6.70 -3.47 26.78
C GLY A 32 -6.91 -4.40 27.95
N GLN A 33 -6.64 -3.86 29.14
CA GLN A 33 -6.84 -4.54 30.41
C GLN A 33 -7.52 -3.61 31.40
N VAL A 34 -8.47 -4.15 32.14
CA VAL A 34 -9.18 -3.45 33.20
C VAL A 34 -8.76 -4.02 34.55
N MET A 35 -8.31 -3.14 35.42
CA MET A 35 -7.92 -3.46 36.79
C MET A 35 -8.83 -2.73 37.78
N MET A 36 -9.25 -3.39 38.87
CA MET A 36 -9.94 -2.77 39.97
C MET A 36 -8.96 -2.49 41.09
N LYS A 37 -8.84 -1.22 41.48
CA LYS A 37 -8.07 -0.81 42.66
C LYS A 37 -8.94 -0.95 43.90
N GLN A 38 -8.59 -1.86 44.79
CA GLN A 38 -9.30 -2.12 46.05
C GLN A 38 -8.98 -1.07 47.12
N ALA A 39 -9.75 -1.06 48.21
CA ALA A 39 -9.58 -0.11 49.32
C ALA A 39 -8.22 -0.24 50.05
N ASP A 40 -7.62 -1.43 49.98
CA ASP A 40 -6.28 -1.73 50.53
C ASP A 40 -5.14 -1.29 49.61
N GLY A 41 -5.46 -0.71 48.44
CA GLY A 41 -4.50 -0.23 47.46
C GLY A 41 -4.04 -1.31 46.47
N GLN A 42 -4.41 -2.56 46.64
CA GLN A 42 -4.11 -3.62 45.66
C GLN A 42 -4.93 -3.46 44.39
N THR A 43 -4.38 -3.88 43.26
CA THR A 43 -5.07 -3.90 41.96
C THR A 43 -5.31 -5.35 41.56
N VAL A 44 -6.55 -5.69 41.23
CA VAL A 44 -6.94 -7.02 40.78
C VAL A 44 -7.60 -6.94 39.39
N PRO A 45 -7.41 -7.94 38.51
CA PRO A 45 -8.09 -7.99 37.22
C PRO A 45 -9.63 -7.96 37.41
N LEU A 46 -10.33 -7.13 36.62
CA LEU A 46 -11.79 -7.05 36.65
C LEU A 46 -12.39 -7.85 35.49
N ALA A 47 -12.91 -9.04 35.80
CA ALA A 47 -13.60 -9.89 34.84
C ALA A 47 -15.03 -9.41 34.57
N GLU A 48 -15.61 -9.80 33.42
CA GLU A 48 -17.01 -9.48 33.03
C GLU A 48 -17.35 -7.98 32.98
N ALA A 49 -16.34 -7.10 33.07
CA ALA A 49 -16.56 -5.67 32.87
C ALA A 49 -17.00 -5.38 31.42
N GLN A 50 -18.08 -4.61 31.31
CA GLN A 50 -18.59 -4.18 30.02
C GLN A 50 -17.68 -3.10 29.44
N ILE A 51 -17.20 -3.32 28.24
CA ILE A 51 -16.39 -2.38 27.48
C ILE A 51 -17.23 -1.83 26.33
N ASP A 52 -17.41 -0.52 26.31
CA ASP A 52 -18.03 0.19 25.18
C ASP A 52 -16.97 1.03 24.48
N VAL A 53 -16.84 0.85 23.18
CA VAL A 53 -15.93 1.63 22.34
C VAL A 53 -16.76 2.50 21.40
N PHE A 54 -16.59 3.80 21.53
CA PHE A 54 -17.31 4.80 20.73
C PHE A 54 -16.33 5.43 19.74
N ARG A 55 -16.74 5.52 18.51
CA ARG A 55 -16.01 6.29 17.51
C ARG A 55 -16.41 7.76 17.60
N THR A 56 -15.41 8.67 17.57
CA THR A 56 -15.66 10.11 17.83
C THR A 56 -16.02 10.92 16.59
N ASP A 57 -15.64 10.43 15.40
CA ASP A 57 -15.80 11.13 14.13
C ASP A 57 -17.05 10.71 13.33
N MET A 58 -17.68 9.60 13.71
CA MET A 58 -18.91 9.11 13.09
C MET A 58 -19.67 8.19 14.04
N SER A 59 -20.96 7.96 13.77
CA SER A 59 -21.77 7.03 14.54
C SER A 59 -21.22 5.62 14.44
N GLY A 60 -20.67 5.12 15.53
CA GLY A 60 -20.19 3.75 15.67
C GLY A 60 -20.01 3.38 17.12
N LYS A 61 -20.60 2.26 17.52
CA LYS A 61 -20.50 1.70 18.87
C LYS A 61 -20.15 0.23 18.76
N TYR A 62 -19.08 -0.14 19.44
CA TYR A 62 -18.67 -1.52 19.59
C TYR A 62 -18.68 -1.88 21.08
N ASN A 63 -18.95 -3.13 21.42
CA ASN A 63 -18.92 -3.56 22.81
C ASN A 63 -18.39 -4.98 22.96
N THR A 64 -17.76 -5.26 24.09
CA THR A 64 -17.29 -6.57 24.51
C THR A 64 -17.26 -6.65 26.03
N LYS A 65 -16.80 -7.76 26.59
CA LYS A 65 -16.56 -7.91 28.03
C LYS A 65 -15.14 -8.35 28.27
N THR A 66 -14.61 -8.01 29.42
CA THR A 66 -13.31 -8.50 29.87
C THR A 66 -13.38 -10.00 30.26
N ASN A 67 -12.28 -10.69 29.98
CA ASN A 67 -12.07 -12.07 30.38
C ASN A 67 -11.68 -12.19 31.89
N LYS A 68 -11.38 -13.40 32.36
CA LYS A 68 -10.97 -13.65 33.77
C LYS A 68 -9.69 -12.92 34.18
N LYS A 69 -8.88 -12.47 33.25
CA LYS A 69 -7.66 -11.69 33.47
C LYS A 69 -7.89 -10.18 33.33
N GLY A 70 -9.14 -9.75 33.17
CA GLY A 70 -9.47 -8.36 32.92
C GLY A 70 -9.14 -7.86 31.51
N GLU A 71 -8.74 -8.74 30.60
CA GLU A 71 -8.33 -8.37 29.24
C GLU A 71 -9.53 -8.28 28.31
N PHE A 72 -9.47 -7.36 27.35
CA PHE A 72 -10.44 -7.24 26.25
C PHE A 72 -9.75 -7.00 24.92
N VAL A 73 -10.42 -7.40 23.84
CA VAL A 73 -9.96 -7.25 22.48
C VAL A 73 -11.12 -6.83 21.59
N PHE A 74 -10.87 -5.83 20.76
CA PHE A 74 -11.71 -5.48 19.61
C PHE A 74 -10.90 -5.70 18.33
N ALA A 75 -11.29 -6.66 17.53
CA ALA A 75 -10.77 -6.83 16.19
C ALA A 75 -11.58 -5.97 15.20
N GLY A 76 -10.90 -5.34 14.25
CA GLY A 76 -11.58 -4.71 13.12
C GLY A 76 -12.08 -3.29 13.32
N LEU A 77 -11.51 -2.54 14.25
CA LEU A 77 -11.76 -1.10 14.33
C LEU A 77 -11.01 -0.37 13.19
N PRO A 78 -11.68 0.52 12.43
CA PRO A 78 -11.00 1.33 11.42
C PRO A 78 -9.79 2.07 11.97
N PHE A 79 -8.63 2.00 11.31
CA PHE A 79 -7.43 2.74 11.72
C PHE A 79 -7.65 4.26 11.66
N VAL A 80 -8.48 4.68 10.72
CA VAL A 80 -8.88 6.06 10.57
C VAL A 80 -10.02 6.33 11.53
N GLY A 81 -9.75 7.07 12.59
CA GLY A 81 -10.70 7.46 13.64
C GLY A 81 -10.08 7.43 15.01
N THR A 82 -10.62 8.26 15.88
CA THR A 82 -10.34 8.27 17.32
C THR A 82 -11.48 7.59 18.07
N TYR A 83 -11.11 6.87 19.12
CA TYR A 83 -12.05 6.10 19.90
C TYR A 83 -12.00 6.49 21.37
N VAL A 84 -13.15 6.39 22.01
CA VAL A 84 -13.29 6.43 23.47
C VAL A 84 -13.61 5.03 23.93
N VAL A 85 -12.83 4.52 24.87
CA VAL A 85 -13.05 3.21 25.53
C VAL A 85 -13.60 3.45 26.90
N ALA A 86 -14.85 3.09 27.13
CA ALA A 86 -15.54 3.21 28.42
C ALA A 86 -15.71 1.83 29.09
N VAL A 87 -15.48 1.79 30.37
CA VAL A 87 -15.62 0.60 31.23
C VAL A 87 -16.73 0.81 32.23
N SER A 88 -17.61 -0.17 32.36
CA SER A 88 -18.61 -0.25 33.41
C SER A 88 -18.71 -1.67 34.00
N HIS A 89 -18.93 -1.77 35.31
CA HIS A 89 -19.15 -3.02 36.00
C HIS A 89 -20.07 -2.78 37.21
N PRO A 90 -20.99 -3.68 37.56
CA PRO A 90 -21.97 -3.46 38.66
C PRO A 90 -21.40 -3.02 40.01
N THR A 91 -20.14 -3.34 40.25
CA THR A 91 -19.46 -3.03 41.54
C THR A 91 -18.32 -2.01 41.37
N ALA A 92 -18.22 -1.33 40.24
CA ALA A 92 -17.15 -0.39 39.98
C ALA A 92 -17.67 0.98 39.56
N THR A 93 -16.99 2.04 39.97
CA THR A 93 -17.16 3.38 39.41
C THR A 93 -16.70 3.36 37.94
N PRO A 94 -17.55 3.72 36.98
CA PRO A 94 -17.20 3.67 35.57
C PRO A 94 -16.09 4.64 35.23
N ASN A 95 -15.30 4.28 34.26
CA ASN A 95 -14.17 5.09 33.81
C ASN A 95 -14.06 5.00 32.27
N TRP A 96 -13.37 5.94 31.63
CA TRP A 96 -13.10 5.91 30.19
C TRP A 96 -11.73 6.49 29.84
N VAL A 97 -11.24 6.12 28.66
CA VAL A 97 -10.03 6.66 28.05
C VAL A 97 -10.38 7.15 26.65
N ALA A 98 -10.12 8.42 26.40
CA ALA A 98 -10.31 9.04 25.08
C ALA A 98 -9.02 9.03 24.24
N GLY A 99 -9.15 9.30 22.93
CA GLY A 99 -7.99 9.41 22.04
C GLY A 99 -7.32 8.07 21.71
N VAL A 100 -8.02 6.96 21.90
CA VAL A 100 -7.49 5.62 21.66
C VAL A 100 -7.48 5.33 20.15
N ARG A 101 -6.39 4.72 19.67
CA ARG A 101 -6.23 4.26 18.27
C ARG A 101 -6.13 2.73 18.24
N PRO A 102 -6.76 2.07 17.27
CA PRO A 102 -6.51 0.66 16.98
C PRO A 102 -5.08 0.43 16.46
N GLY A 103 -4.55 -0.77 16.68
CA GLY A 103 -3.23 -1.17 16.15
C GLY A 103 -2.03 -0.69 16.97
N ARG A 104 -2.22 -0.22 18.21
CA ARG A 104 -1.12 0.10 19.14
C ARG A 104 -0.52 -1.19 19.72
N GLU A 105 0.80 -1.21 19.86
CA GLU A 105 1.50 -2.33 20.53
C GLU A 105 1.19 -2.44 22.02
N ALA A 106 1.01 -1.30 22.70
CA ALA A 106 0.71 -1.28 24.13
C ALA A 106 -0.81 -1.39 24.38
N PRO A 107 -1.27 -2.32 25.23
CA PRO A 107 -2.66 -2.43 25.60
C PRO A 107 -3.14 -1.18 26.35
N VAL A 108 -4.43 -0.87 26.20
CA VAL A 108 -5.07 0.23 26.94
C VAL A 108 -5.33 -0.24 28.36
N GLU A 109 -4.63 0.32 29.34
CA GLU A 109 -4.83 0.02 30.75
C GLU A 109 -5.87 0.96 31.35
N ILE A 110 -6.94 0.41 31.94
CA ILE A 110 -7.99 1.18 32.58
C ILE A 110 -8.16 0.69 34.03
N THR A 111 -7.90 1.59 34.97
CA THR A 111 -8.13 1.30 36.39
C THR A 111 -9.45 1.89 36.85
N VAL A 112 -10.28 1.08 37.48
CA VAL A 112 -11.54 1.46 38.11
C VAL A 112 -11.43 1.31 39.61
N THR A 113 -12.33 1.95 40.36
CA THR A 113 -12.49 1.81 41.84
C THR A 113 -13.85 1.23 42.15
N PRO A 114 -14.05 0.63 43.33
CA PRO A 114 -15.38 0.20 43.76
C PRO A 114 -16.40 1.34 43.67
N GLY A 115 -17.61 1.03 43.20
CA GLY A 115 -18.63 2.05 42.96
C GLY A 115 -20.00 1.48 42.61
N ASP A 116 -20.86 2.31 42.05
CA ASP A 116 -22.29 2.10 41.83
C ASP A 116 -22.66 1.41 40.50
N GLY A 117 -21.69 1.15 39.64
CA GLY A 117 -21.91 0.39 38.43
C GLY A 117 -22.61 1.13 37.28
N LYS A 118 -22.72 2.44 37.32
CA LYS A 118 -23.34 3.22 36.24
C LYS A 118 -22.65 2.97 34.92
N ARG A 119 -23.44 2.79 33.83
CA ARG A 119 -22.93 2.70 32.47
C ARG A 119 -23.08 4.06 31.76
N PHE A 120 -21.99 4.57 31.20
CA PHE A 120 -22.02 5.82 30.46
C PHE A 120 -22.53 5.64 29.02
N THR A 121 -23.34 6.59 28.59
CA THR A 121 -23.66 6.78 27.18
C THR A 121 -22.59 7.66 26.52
N TYR A 122 -22.49 7.60 25.19
CA TYR A 122 -21.54 8.46 24.46
C TYR A 122 -21.85 9.95 24.66
N ASP A 123 -23.13 10.31 24.75
CA ASP A 123 -23.56 11.71 24.97
C ASP A 123 -23.14 12.24 26.34
N GLU A 124 -23.21 11.39 27.40
CA GLU A 124 -22.73 11.76 28.74
C GLU A 124 -21.20 11.95 28.73
N ILE A 125 -20.45 11.07 28.03
CA ILE A 125 -19.00 11.19 27.88
C ILE A 125 -18.64 12.47 27.08
N LYS A 126 -19.37 12.75 26.01
CA LYS A 126 -19.18 13.94 25.19
C LYS A 126 -19.53 15.22 25.96
N ALA A 127 -20.61 15.22 26.74
CA ALA A 127 -21.01 16.35 27.59
C ALA A 127 -19.97 16.63 28.70
N ALA A 128 -19.25 15.61 29.15
CA ALA A 128 -18.12 15.74 30.08
C ALA A 128 -16.81 16.18 29.41
N GLY A 129 -16.87 16.67 28.15
CA GLY A 129 -15.72 17.13 27.38
C GLY A 129 -14.87 16.00 26.77
N GLY A 130 -15.31 14.75 26.86
CA GLY A 130 -14.53 13.58 26.45
C GLY A 130 -13.33 13.31 27.36
N GLU A 131 -13.11 14.12 28.37
CA GLU A 131 -12.08 13.97 29.37
C GLU A 131 -12.47 12.94 30.44
N LYS A 132 -11.47 12.40 31.13
CA LYS A 132 -11.65 11.43 32.19
C LYS A 132 -12.50 12.05 33.33
N PRO A 133 -13.56 11.37 33.84
CA PRO A 133 -14.29 11.88 34.98
C PRO A 133 -13.35 12.07 36.16
N ALA A 134 -13.46 13.19 36.84
CA ALA A 134 -12.88 13.36 38.15
C ALA A 134 -13.48 12.28 39.06
N PRO A 135 -12.69 11.65 39.95
CA PRO A 135 -13.25 10.71 40.91
C PRO A 135 -14.38 11.40 41.68
N ALA A 136 -15.56 10.77 41.72
CA ALA A 136 -16.71 11.28 42.43
C ALA A 136 -16.32 11.56 43.88
N PRO A 137 -16.69 12.72 44.47
CA PRO A 137 -16.45 12.96 45.85
C PRO A 137 -17.23 11.93 46.67
N GLY A 138 -16.50 11.07 47.38
CA GLY A 138 -17.09 10.08 48.24
C GLY A 138 -17.91 10.82 49.35
N SER A 139 -19.21 10.57 49.41
CA SER A 139 -20.03 10.90 50.53
C SER A 139 -19.62 10.01 51.71
N GLY A 140 -18.78 10.52 52.54
CA GLY A 140 -18.39 9.86 53.80
C GLY A 140 -17.81 10.90 54.74
N GLY A 141 -18.64 11.42 55.61
CA GLY A 141 -18.22 12.35 56.65
C GLY A 141 -17.17 11.73 57.56
N GLY A 142 -16.14 12.48 57.83
CA GLY A 142 -15.08 12.15 58.74
C GLY A 142 -14.09 13.27 58.81
N SER A 143 -14.42 14.30 59.60
CA SER A 143 -13.51 15.34 60.03
C SER A 143 -12.24 14.73 60.61
N SER A 144 -11.09 15.03 60.07
CA SER A 144 -9.92 15.28 60.89
C SER A 144 -8.88 16.07 60.07
N SER A 145 -8.69 17.21 60.61
CA SER A 145 -7.65 18.18 60.41
C SER A 145 -6.25 17.57 60.31
N SER A 146 -5.48 18.27 59.59
CA SER A 146 -4.07 18.60 59.87
C SER A 146 -3.04 18.11 58.88
N SER A 147 -2.48 19.09 58.37
CA SER A 147 -1.06 19.38 58.29
C SER A 147 -0.26 18.69 57.19
N GLY A 148 0.11 19.54 56.27
CA GLY A 148 1.47 19.55 55.80
C GLY A 148 1.98 18.27 55.15
N GLY A 149 1.48 17.99 53.93
CA GLY A 149 2.22 17.08 53.06
C GLY A 149 3.68 17.53 53.02
N SER A 150 4.59 16.60 53.28
CA SER A 150 6.03 16.89 53.27
C SER A 150 6.41 17.55 51.93
N ALA A 151 7.48 18.38 51.93
CA ALA A 151 7.97 19.03 50.69
C ALA A 151 8.11 18.00 49.56
N ALA A 152 8.46 16.75 49.89
CA ALA A 152 8.58 15.64 48.97
C ALA A 152 7.22 15.19 48.36
N GLU A 153 6.12 15.22 49.12
CA GLU A 153 4.76 14.89 48.59
C GLU A 153 4.22 16.01 47.68
N LYS A 154 4.48 17.27 48.01
CA LYS A 154 4.13 18.42 47.16
C LYS A 154 4.93 18.39 45.85
N ALA A 155 6.23 18.11 45.92
CA ALA A 155 7.07 17.97 44.75
C ALA A 155 6.61 16.81 43.85
N LYS A 156 6.23 15.68 44.42
CA LYS A 156 5.70 14.52 43.68
C LYS A 156 4.33 14.80 43.03
N LEU A 157 3.48 15.57 43.71
CA LEU A 157 2.18 15.99 43.16
C LEU A 157 2.37 16.97 41.97
N GLU A 158 3.31 17.93 42.06
CA GLU A 158 3.60 18.86 40.98
C GLU A 158 4.26 18.13 39.80
N GLU A 159 5.13 17.15 40.05
CA GLU A 159 5.71 16.31 38.98
C GLU A 159 4.62 15.49 38.27
N MET A 160 3.66 14.92 39.04
CA MET A 160 2.52 14.19 38.45
C MET A 160 1.62 15.13 37.63
N LYS A 161 1.32 16.34 38.11
CA LYS A 161 0.54 17.33 37.37
C LYS A 161 1.24 17.70 36.05
N LYS A 162 2.56 17.92 36.09
CA LYS A 162 3.36 18.23 34.92
C LYS A 162 3.33 17.08 33.89
N LYS A 163 3.52 15.82 34.35
CA LYS A 163 3.41 14.64 33.49
C LYS A 163 2.00 14.49 32.89
N ASN A 164 0.96 14.73 33.66
CA ASN A 164 -0.41 14.67 33.14
C ASN A 164 -0.65 15.74 32.07
N ALA A 165 -0.20 16.98 32.31
CA ALA A 165 -0.31 18.05 31.30
C ALA A 165 0.47 17.73 30.02
N GLU A 166 1.65 17.12 30.13
CA GLU A 166 2.45 16.64 28.99
C GLU A 166 1.70 15.52 28.22
N ILE A 167 1.09 14.57 28.93
CA ILE A 167 0.27 13.50 28.33
C ILE A 167 -0.96 14.06 27.64
N GLU A 168 -1.66 15.01 28.26
CA GLU A 168 -2.83 15.67 27.65
C GLU A 168 -2.46 16.43 26.38
N ALA A 169 -1.35 17.18 26.41
CA ALA A 169 -0.85 17.89 25.23
C ALA A 169 -0.43 16.92 24.10
N ALA A 170 0.18 15.79 24.46
CA ALA A 170 0.54 14.75 23.50
C ALA A 170 -0.71 14.09 22.90
N ASN A 171 -1.72 13.75 23.73
CA ASN A 171 -2.97 13.17 23.28
C ASN A 171 -3.74 14.12 22.35
N LYS A 172 -3.76 15.42 22.67
CA LYS A 172 -4.39 16.43 21.80
C LYS A 172 -3.72 16.47 20.42
N LYS A 173 -2.39 16.52 20.36
CA LYS A 173 -1.65 16.47 19.10
C LYS A 173 -1.94 15.21 18.27
N ILE A 174 -2.03 14.06 18.94
CA ILE A 174 -2.38 12.80 18.30
C ILE A 174 -3.80 12.83 17.73
N THR A 175 -4.75 13.41 18.45
CA THR A 175 -6.15 13.54 17.99
C THR A 175 -6.23 14.45 16.76
N GLU A 176 -5.58 15.61 16.82
CA GLU A 176 -5.51 16.55 15.70
C GLU A 176 -4.86 15.92 14.45
N ALA A 177 -3.76 15.20 14.63
CA ALA A 177 -3.10 14.50 13.53
C ALA A 177 -4.02 13.43 12.91
N ASN A 178 -4.79 12.70 13.74
CA ASN A 178 -5.75 11.70 13.27
C ASN A 178 -6.87 12.28 12.43
N GLU A 179 -7.42 13.41 12.86
CA GLU A 179 -8.47 14.11 12.11
C GLU A 179 -7.94 14.56 10.74
N VAL A 180 -6.72 15.10 10.69
CA VAL A 180 -6.08 15.49 9.44
C VAL A 180 -5.88 14.26 8.55
N VAL A 181 -5.28 13.19 9.05
CA VAL A 181 -5.05 11.92 8.32
C VAL A 181 -6.37 11.37 7.77
N GLY A 182 -7.43 11.31 8.58
CA GLY A 182 -8.73 10.80 8.15
C GLY A 182 -9.36 11.61 7.01
N ARG A 183 -9.39 12.92 7.18
CA ARG A 183 -9.93 13.85 6.19
C ARG A 183 -9.15 13.79 4.88
N THR A 184 -7.83 13.87 4.96
CA THR A 184 -6.96 13.94 3.79
C THR A 184 -6.87 12.60 3.06
N PHE A 185 -6.92 11.48 3.77
CA PHE A 185 -7.01 10.16 3.17
C PHE A 185 -8.29 9.98 2.35
N LYS A 186 -9.42 10.43 2.90
CA LYS A 186 -10.70 10.41 2.19
C LYS A 186 -10.65 11.29 0.94
N ALA A 187 -10.23 12.55 1.06
CA ALA A 187 -10.11 13.48 -0.05
C ALA A 187 -9.15 12.98 -1.14
N GLY A 188 -8.01 12.41 -0.73
CA GLY A 188 -7.03 11.81 -1.64
C GLY A 188 -7.60 10.63 -2.42
N ASN A 189 -8.36 9.74 -1.76
CA ASN A 189 -8.99 8.59 -2.42
C ASN A 189 -10.10 9.02 -3.40
N GLU A 190 -10.91 10.02 -3.05
CA GLU A 190 -11.91 10.59 -3.96
C GLU A 190 -11.25 11.20 -5.21
N ALA A 191 -10.18 11.98 -5.02
CA ALA A 191 -9.42 12.56 -6.12
C ALA A 191 -8.73 11.48 -6.98
N LEU A 192 -8.16 10.44 -6.36
CA LEU A 192 -7.55 9.30 -7.06
C LEU A 192 -8.58 8.54 -7.92
N GLY A 193 -9.78 8.30 -7.38
CA GLY A 193 -10.88 7.69 -8.12
C GLY A 193 -11.32 8.55 -9.32
N ALA A 194 -11.46 9.86 -9.11
CA ALA A 194 -11.79 10.82 -10.17
C ALA A 194 -10.70 10.88 -11.26
N ALA A 195 -9.41 10.82 -10.86
CA ALA A 195 -8.29 10.75 -11.79
C ALA A 195 -8.36 9.50 -12.68
N GLY A 196 -8.63 8.33 -12.10
CA GLY A 196 -8.82 7.09 -12.85
C GLY A 196 -10.02 7.13 -13.81
N ALA A 197 -11.11 7.81 -13.43
CA ALA A 197 -12.25 8.01 -14.31
C ALA A 197 -11.92 8.93 -15.50
N ALA A 198 -11.24 10.06 -15.25
CA ALA A 198 -10.79 10.99 -16.29
C ALA A 198 -9.79 10.33 -17.25
N SER A 199 -8.86 9.52 -16.73
CA SER A 199 -7.90 8.73 -17.53
C SER A 199 -8.62 7.76 -18.48
N LYS A 200 -9.62 7.03 -17.97
CA LYS A 200 -10.45 6.12 -18.79
C LYS A 200 -11.25 6.86 -19.87
N ALA A 201 -11.67 8.09 -19.59
CA ALA A 201 -12.35 8.96 -20.54
C ALA A 201 -11.40 9.64 -21.54
N ASN A 202 -10.07 9.35 -21.47
CA ASN A 202 -9.02 10.01 -22.25
C ASN A 202 -8.98 11.55 -22.02
N ASN A 203 -9.44 12.03 -20.86
CA ASN A 203 -9.33 13.43 -20.46
C ASN A 203 -8.03 13.61 -19.66
N THR A 204 -6.93 13.73 -20.40
CA THR A 204 -5.56 13.74 -19.84
C THR A 204 -5.32 14.91 -18.89
N ASP A 205 -5.78 16.13 -19.23
CA ASP A 205 -5.56 17.32 -18.39
C ASP A 205 -6.30 17.21 -17.05
N GLU A 206 -7.54 16.74 -17.08
CA GLU A 206 -8.32 16.48 -15.86
C GLU A 206 -7.70 15.36 -15.04
N ALA A 207 -7.25 14.28 -15.68
CA ALA A 207 -6.58 13.17 -14.99
C ALA A 207 -5.33 13.67 -14.24
N ILE A 208 -4.46 14.45 -14.90
CA ILE A 208 -3.26 15.05 -14.28
C ILE A 208 -3.64 15.95 -13.09
N ALA A 209 -4.67 16.80 -13.25
CA ALA A 209 -5.14 17.68 -12.19
C ALA A 209 -5.66 16.89 -10.98
N LYS A 210 -6.46 15.85 -11.21
CA LYS A 210 -7.02 14.99 -10.14
C LYS A 210 -5.94 14.15 -9.45
N TYR A 211 -4.99 13.57 -10.19
CA TYR A 211 -3.82 12.90 -9.58
C TYR A 211 -3.01 13.87 -8.72
N THR A 212 -2.83 15.12 -9.18
CA THR A 212 -2.13 16.14 -8.39
C THR A 212 -2.88 16.47 -7.10
N ALA A 213 -4.19 16.62 -7.15
CA ALA A 213 -5.02 16.84 -5.96
C ALA A 213 -4.94 15.67 -4.98
N ALA A 214 -4.93 14.42 -5.48
CA ALA A 214 -4.75 13.24 -4.66
C ALA A 214 -3.39 13.25 -3.94
N ILE A 215 -2.31 13.52 -4.67
CA ILE A 215 -0.95 13.60 -4.12
C ILE A 215 -0.87 14.67 -3.03
N THR A 216 -1.42 15.87 -3.28
CA THR A 216 -1.45 16.96 -2.29
C THR A 216 -2.17 16.56 -1.01
N SER A 217 -3.34 15.91 -1.12
CA SER A 217 -4.08 15.42 0.04
C SER A 217 -3.31 14.36 0.82
N TYR A 218 -2.65 13.44 0.12
CA TYR A 218 -1.81 12.43 0.78
C TYR A 218 -0.58 13.04 1.45
N ASP A 219 0.03 14.06 0.86
CA ASP A 219 1.17 14.79 1.46
C ASP A 219 0.77 15.51 2.74
N GLU A 220 -0.41 16.15 2.78
CA GLU A 220 -0.95 16.75 3.98
C GLU A 220 -1.14 15.69 5.09
N GLY A 221 -1.71 14.54 4.76
CA GLY A 221 -1.89 13.43 5.71
C GLY A 221 -0.57 12.87 6.23
N LEU A 222 0.42 12.70 5.35
CA LEU A 222 1.76 12.22 5.72
C LEU A 222 2.58 13.27 6.51
N THR A 223 2.24 14.54 6.38
CA THR A 223 2.82 15.61 7.22
C THR A 223 2.27 15.53 8.63
N ALA A 224 0.99 15.20 8.79
CA ALA A 224 0.38 15.02 10.11
C ALA A 224 0.84 13.72 10.79
N ASP A 225 0.98 12.64 10.01
CA ASP A 225 1.49 11.34 10.48
C ASP A 225 2.21 10.62 9.33
N ALA A 226 3.53 10.55 9.43
CA ALA A 226 4.38 9.96 8.38
C ALA A 226 4.28 8.42 8.28
N ASP A 227 3.74 7.78 9.33
CA ASP A 227 3.74 6.32 9.46
C ASP A 227 2.42 5.70 8.99
N GLN A 228 2.01 6.08 7.76
CA GLN A 228 0.75 5.66 7.14
C GLN A 228 1.00 4.88 5.83
N PRO A 229 1.30 3.57 5.90
CA PRO A 229 1.68 2.79 4.71
C PRO A 229 0.59 2.74 3.64
N ALA A 230 -0.69 2.86 4.01
CA ALA A 230 -1.77 2.94 3.03
C ALA A 230 -1.79 4.25 2.26
N ILE A 231 -1.56 5.37 2.95
CA ILE A 231 -1.43 6.68 2.29
C ILE A 231 -0.24 6.65 1.35
N LEU A 232 0.90 6.11 1.78
CA LEU A 232 2.09 5.95 0.94
C LEU A 232 1.80 5.08 -0.29
N THR A 233 1.08 3.95 -0.13
CA THR A 233 0.69 3.10 -1.25
C THR A 233 -0.19 3.86 -2.26
N ASN A 234 -1.23 4.54 -1.79
CA ASN A 234 -2.15 5.28 -2.67
C ASN A 234 -1.46 6.51 -3.30
N LYS A 235 -0.57 7.18 -2.58
CA LYS A 235 0.26 8.26 -3.14
C LYS A 235 1.15 7.74 -4.28
N ALA A 236 1.77 6.57 -4.11
CA ALA A 236 2.57 5.96 -5.16
C ALA A 236 1.73 5.61 -6.40
N VAL A 237 0.50 5.11 -6.21
CA VAL A 237 -0.46 4.90 -7.31
C VAL A 237 -0.78 6.21 -8.04
N ALA A 238 -1.03 7.30 -7.29
CA ALA A 238 -1.33 8.61 -7.88
C ALA A 238 -0.13 9.19 -8.65
N LEU A 239 1.08 9.11 -8.10
CA LEU A 239 2.32 9.52 -8.75
C LEU A 239 2.54 8.73 -10.04
N LYS A 240 2.46 7.39 -9.98
CA LYS A 240 2.56 6.53 -11.15
C LYS A 240 1.53 6.91 -12.22
N GLY A 241 0.27 7.10 -11.84
CA GLY A 241 -0.80 7.50 -12.76
C GLY A 241 -0.52 8.84 -13.42
N ARG A 242 -0.13 9.85 -12.66
CA ARG A 242 0.21 11.18 -13.19
C ARG A 242 1.40 11.12 -14.15
N GLY A 243 2.43 10.36 -13.80
CA GLY A 243 3.58 10.13 -14.66
C GLY A 243 3.20 9.49 -16.00
N VAL A 244 2.31 8.49 -16.00
CA VAL A 244 1.80 7.86 -17.23
C VAL A 244 1.04 8.86 -18.08
N GLU A 245 0.15 9.66 -17.52
CA GLU A 245 -0.60 10.68 -18.27
C GLU A 245 0.34 11.73 -18.90
N ARG A 246 1.31 12.25 -18.14
CA ARG A 246 2.31 13.19 -18.64
C ARG A 246 3.16 12.59 -19.77
N PHE A 247 3.63 11.37 -19.59
CA PHE A 247 4.43 10.66 -20.59
C PHE A 247 3.64 10.47 -21.88
N ASN A 248 2.40 10.00 -21.80
CA ASN A 248 1.53 9.80 -22.94
C ASN A 248 1.19 11.12 -23.64
N ALA A 249 0.90 12.18 -22.87
CA ALA A 249 0.63 13.51 -23.41
C ALA A 249 1.83 14.06 -24.20
N ALA A 250 3.04 13.93 -23.67
CA ALA A 250 4.26 14.39 -24.34
C ALA A 250 4.49 13.66 -25.67
N ILE A 251 4.24 12.33 -25.72
CA ILE A 251 4.46 11.53 -26.93
C ILE A 251 3.36 11.77 -27.97
N ARG A 252 2.09 11.88 -27.55
CA ARG A 252 0.95 12.01 -28.47
C ARG A 252 0.76 13.43 -29.00
N SER A 253 1.22 14.44 -28.29
CA SER A 253 1.01 15.83 -28.68
C SER A 253 1.77 16.17 -29.98
N LYS A 254 1.02 16.66 -30.95
CA LYS A 254 1.56 17.23 -32.20
C LYS A 254 1.82 18.73 -32.09
N ASN A 255 1.27 19.38 -31.06
CA ASN A 255 1.25 20.84 -30.93
C ASN A 255 2.27 21.38 -29.92
N LEU A 256 2.92 20.51 -29.13
CA LEU A 256 3.98 20.92 -28.22
C LEU A 256 5.30 21.05 -28.99
N ASP A 257 6.06 22.09 -28.69
CA ASP A 257 7.44 22.19 -29.12
C ASP A 257 8.35 21.18 -28.37
N ASP A 258 9.58 21.03 -28.82
CA ASP A 258 10.49 20.05 -28.24
C ASP A 258 10.87 20.37 -26.78
N ALA A 259 10.92 21.65 -26.41
CA ALA A 259 11.21 22.09 -25.04
C ALA A 259 10.07 21.70 -24.09
N ALA A 260 8.82 21.97 -24.47
CA ALA A 260 7.65 21.60 -23.69
C ALA A 260 7.49 20.08 -23.58
N LYS A 261 7.74 19.33 -24.66
CA LYS A 261 7.75 17.85 -24.62
C LYS A 261 8.80 17.32 -23.66
N ASN A 262 10.02 17.84 -23.74
CA ASN A 262 11.11 17.41 -22.87
C ASN A 262 10.83 17.73 -21.39
N ALA A 263 10.27 18.90 -21.09
CA ALA A 263 9.86 19.27 -19.73
C ALA A 263 8.78 18.33 -19.19
N MET A 264 7.80 17.98 -20.01
CA MET A 264 6.73 17.05 -19.63
C MET A 264 7.26 15.63 -19.44
N LEU A 265 8.17 15.15 -20.31
CA LEU A 265 8.84 13.86 -20.14
C LEU A 265 9.69 13.81 -18.87
N GLN A 266 10.41 14.90 -18.55
CA GLN A 266 11.18 14.99 -17.32
C GLN A 266 10.26 14.92 -16.10
N SER A 267 9.16 15.68 -16.09
CA SER A 267 8.15 15.62 -15.02
C SER A 267 7.54 14.22 -14.86
N ALA A 268 7.36 13.48 -15.96
CA ALA A 268 6.90 12.09 -15.91
C ALA A 268 7.95 11.16 -15.27
N LYS A 269 9.23 11.33 -15.62
CA LYS A 269 10.33 10.56 -15.00
C LYS A 269 10.46 10.83 -13.51
N ASP A 270 10.30 12.09 -13.10
CA ASP A 270 10.32 12.48 -11.68
C ASP A 270 9.16 11.82 -10.93
N ASP A 271 7.97 11.77 -11.53
CA ASP A 271 6.81 11.06 -10.96
C ASP A 271 7.07 9.55 -10.83
N PHE A 272 7.68 8.90 -11.83
CA PHE A 272 8.00 7.47 -11.76
C PHE A 272 9.03 7.17 -10.67
N LYS A 273 10.05 8.00 -10.53
CA LYS A 273 11.03 7.92 -9.44
C LYS A 273 10.35 8.07 -8.09
N ALA A 274 9.56 9.13 -7.90
CA ALA A 274 8.85 9.39 -6.66
C ALA A 274 7.86 8.25 -6.31
N ALA A 275 7.19 7.65 -7.30
CA ALA A 275 6.32 6.50 -7.10
C ALA A 275 7.10 5.27 -6.59
N ALA A 276 8.28 4.97 -7.19
CA ALA A 276 9.13 3.87 -6.77
C ALA A 276 9.65 4.07 -5.34
N GLU A 277 10.13 5.27 -4.99
CA GLU A 277 10.61 5.62 -3.65
C GLU A 277 9.49 5.55 -2.60
N THR A 278 8.32 6.12 -2.92
CA THR A 278 7.16 6.13 -2.01
C THR A 278 6.62 4.73 -1.76
N SER A 279 6.51 3.90 -2.80
CA SER A 279 6.07 2.50 -2.67
C SER A 279 7.09 1.64 -1.91
N THR A 280 8.38 1.89 -2.08
CA THR A 280 9.44 1.22 -1.30
C THR A 280 9.30 1.53 0.18
N LYS A 281 9.04 2.80 0.54
CA LYS A 281 8.77 3.17 1.94
C LYS A 281 7.54 2.42 2.48
N ALA A 282 6.44 2.37 1.72
CA ALA A 282 5.24 1.64 2.12
C ALA A 282 5.51 0.15 2.38
N VAL A 283 6.21 -0.53 1.45
CA VAL A 283 6.54 -1.96 1.58
C VAL A 283 7.47 -2.21 2.78
N THR A 284 8.48 -1.36 2.98
CA THR A 284 9.40 -1.45 4.13
C THR A 284 8.63 -1.36 5.45
N MET A 285 7.72 -0.39 5.56
CA MET A 285 6.90 -0.22 6.76
C MET A 285 5.99 -1.42 7.01
N ILE A 286 5.30 -1.93 5.97
CA ILE A 286 4.43 -3.09 6.12
C ILE A 286 5.22 -4.35 6.52
N LYS A 287 6.40 -4.55 5.93
CA LYS A 287 7.27 -5.69 6.28
C LYS A 287 7.81 -5.62 7.72
N ALA A 288 7.94 -4.42 8.28
CA ALA A 288 8.37 -4.21 9.67
C ALA A 288 7.24 -4.44 10.69
N LEU A 289 5.98 -4.45 10.27
CA LEU A 289 4.87 -4.74 11.17
C LEU A 289 4.89 -6.21 11.60
N PRO A 290 4.62 -6.51 12.88
CA PRO A 290 4.47 -7.88 13.33
C PRO A 290 3.29 -8.55 12.61
N ALA A 291 3.45 -9.82 12.24
CA ALA A 291 2.37 -10.57 11.62
C ALA A 291 1.20 -10.73 12.62
N PRO A 292 -0.02 -10.31 12.27
CA PRO A 292 -1.17 -10.46 13.15
C PRO A 292 -1.54 -11.94 13.30
N THR A 293 -2.20 -12.27 14.42
CA THR A 293 -2.66 -13.64 14.73
C THR A 293 -4.16 -13.82 14.54
N ASP A 294 -4.93 -12.73 14.59
CA ASP A 294 -6.36 -12.78 14.33
C ASP A 294 -6.65 -12.99 12.83
N PRO A 295 -7.52 -13.94 12.43
CA PRO A 295 -7.77 -14.27 11.03
C PRO A 295 -8.22 -13.06 10.16
N ALA A 296 -9.05 -12.17 10.72
CA ALA A 296 -9.53 -11.00 9.98
C ALA A 296 -8.41 -9.97 9.79
N GLU A 297 -7.52 -9.85 10.77
CA GLU A 297 -6.33 -8.99 10.67
C GLU A 297 -5.28 -9.58 9.72
N VAL A 298 -5.07 -10.89 9.73
CA VAL A 298 -4.21 -11.58 8.77
C VAL A 298 -4.68 -11.29 7.35
N GLN A 299 -5.99 -11.39 7.09
CA GLN A 299 -6.53 -11.09 5.77
C GLN A 299 -6.25 -9.64 5.34
N ARG A 300 -6.45 -8.68 6.25
CA ARG A 300 -6.19 -7.25 5.97
C ARG A 300 -4.71 -6.95 5.77
N TYR A 301 -3.87 -7.47 6.66
CA TYR A 301 -2.42 -7.34 6.55
C TYR A 301 -1.92 -7.88 5.20
N ASN A 302 -2.37 -9.07 4.81
CA ASN A 302 -2.01 -9.68 3.54
C ASN A 302 -2.52 -8.86 2.35
N GLY A 303 -3.75 -8.31 2.44
CA GLY A 303 -4.31 -7.43 1.41
C GLY A 303 -3.50 -6.13 1.24
N ASN A 304 -3.14 -5.47 2.33
CA ASN A 304 -2.30 -4.27 2.31
C ASN A 304 -0.90 -4.56 1.79
N LYS A 305 -0.30 -5.66 2.25
CA LYS A 305 1.02 -6.12 1.79
C LYS A 305 1.01 -6.41 0.30
N TYR A 306 0.01 -7.12 -0.18
CA TYR A 306 -0.19 -7.39 -1.60
C TYR A 306 -0.30 -6.10 -2.42
N ALA A 307 -1.18 -5.17 -2.00
CA ALA A 307 -1.38 -3.90 -2.69
C ALA A 307 -0.08 -3.07 -2.75
N ALA A 308 0.66 -2.99 -1.65
CA ALA A 308 1.93 -2.26 -1.60
C ALA A 308 2.99 -2.89 -2.50
N MET A 309 3.15 -4.22 -2.47
CA MET A 309 4.13 -4.94 -3.29
C MET A 309 3.80 -4.86 -4.78
N LEU A 310 2.52 -5.01 -5.16
CA LEU A 310 2.07 -4.80 -6.55
C LEU A 310 2.38 -3.38 -7.01
N THR A 311 2.03 -2.37 -6.19
CA THR A 311 2.28 -0.96 -6.50
C THR A 311 3.78 -0.69 -6.66
N GLN A 312 4.62 -1.31 -5.83
CA GLN A 312 6.08 -1.19 -5.92
C GLN A 312 6.60 -1.79 -7.23
N ALA A 313 6.21 -3.01 -7.56
CA ALA A 313 6.63 -3.68 -8.79
C ALA A 313 6.27 -2.86 -10.04
N GLU A 314 5.01 -2.39 -10.12
CA GLU A 314 4.54 -1.56 -11.23
C GLU A 314 5.23 -0.19 -11.29
N SER A 315 5.54 0.42 -10.15
CA SER A 315 6.28 1.69 -10.09
C SER A 315 7.71 1.52 -10.58
N PHE A 316 8.40 0.47 -10.14
CA PHE A 316 9.74 0.16 -10.62
C PHE A 316 9.76 -0.18 -12.11
N ARG A 317 8.75 -0.87 -12.64
CA ARG A 317 8.68 -1.14 -14.08
C ARG A 317 8.77 0.14 -14.90
N LEU A 318 8.01 1.16 -14.52
CA LEU A 318 8.03 2.44 -15.22
C LEU A 318 9.32 3.24 -14.93
N TYR A 319 9.76 3.26 -13.69
CA TYR A 319 10.98 3.95 -13.31
C TYR A 319 12.19 3.40 -14.06
N VAL A 320 12.38 2.08 -14.04
CA VAL A 320 13.51 1.40 -14.73
C VAL A 320 13.44 1.59 -16.24
N SER A 321 12.28 1.33 -16.86
CA SER A 321 12.17 1.33 -18.31
C SER A 321 12.06 2.73 -18.95
N LYS A 322 11.70 3.77 -18.17
CA LYS A 322 11.44 5.11 -18.74
C LYS A 322 12.34 6.21 -18.16
N ALA A 323 12.94 6.01 -16.98
CA ALA A 323 13.67 7.05 -16.30
C ALA A 323 15.11 6.66 -15.94
N ASP A 324 15.33 5.51 -15.30
CA ASP A 324 16.66 5.13 -14.80
C ASP A 324 16.88 3.61 -14.87
N ALA A 325 17.51 3.16 -15.94
CA ALA A 325 17.84 1.75 -16.18
C ALA A 325 18.80 1.15 -15.13
N THR A 326 19.56 1.98 -14.39
CA THR A 326 20.48 1.51 -13.36
C THR A 326 19.75 0.87 -12.15
N GLN A 327 18.45 1.15 -12.02
CA GLN A 327 17.59 0.59 -10.96
C GLN A 327 17.01 -0.79 -11.31
N ALA A 328 17.49 -1.44 -12.35
CA ALA A 328 16.98 -2.74 -12.80
C ALA A 328 16.98 -3.81 -11.69
N ASP A 329 18.03 -3.88 -10.88
CA ASP A 329 18.12 -4.87 -9.78
C ASP A 329 17.09 -4.61 -8.67
N ALA A 330 16.82 -3.35 -8.36
CA ALA A 330 15.75 -2.97 -7.43
C ALA A 330 14.36 -3.33 -8.01
N GLY A 331 14.16 -3.13 -9.30
CA GLY A 331 12.96 -3.56 -10.00
C GLY A 331 12.76 -5.08 -9.97
N VAL A 332 13.82 -5.85 -10.19
CA VAL A 332 13.80 -7.32 -10.05
C VAL A 332 13.39 -7.75 -8.64
N ALA A 333 13.96 -7.13 -7.62
CA ALA A 333 13.61 -7.42 -6.22
C ALA A 333 12.13 -7.11 -5.94
N ALA A 334 11.62 -5.97 -6.41
CA ALA A 334 10.22 -5.57 -6.24
C ALA A 334 9.25 -6.57 -6.91
N TYR A 335 9.57 -7.03 -8.12
CA TYR A 335 8.76 -8.04 -8.80
C TYR A 335 8.81 -9.41 -8.10
N LYS A 336 9.98 -9.84 -7.64
CA LYS A 336 10.11 -11.10 -6.87
C LYS A 336 9.30 -11.06 -5.57
N ASP A 337 9.31 -9.95 -4.87
CA ASP A 337 8.47 -9.72 -3.69
C ASP A 337 6.97 -9.86 -4.03
N TYR A 338 6.51 -9.18 -5.09
CA TYR A 338 5.12 -9.27 -5.54
C TYR A 338 4.74 -10.69 -5.97
N ILE A 339 5.55 -11.34 -6.82
CA ILE A 339 5.33 -12.70 -7.31
C ILE A 339 5.24 -13.72 -6.14
N SER A 340 5.95 -13.48 -5.04
CA SER A 340 5.93 -14.34 -3.86
C SER A 340 4.59 -14.35 -3.13
N VAL A 341 3.82 -13.25 -3.23
CA VAL A 341 2.51 -13.09 -2.56
C VAL A 341 1.33 -13.23 -3.52
N GLU A 342 1.57 -13.25 -4.83
CA GLU A 342 0.51 -13.45 -5.82
C GLU A 342 0.08 -14.92 -5.86
N THR A 343 -1.22 -15.15 -5.72
CA THR A 343 -1.82 -16.49 -5.71
C THR A 343 -2.54 -16.85 -7.00
N ASP A 344 -2.93 -15.85 -7.80
CA ASP A 344 -3.56 -16.06 -9.10
C ASP A 344 -2.49 -16.45 -10.14
N PRO A 345 -2.57 -17.66 -10.74
CA PRO A 345 -1.57 -18.12 -11.69
C PRO A 345 -1.43 -17.23 -12.93
N ALA A 346 -2.53 -16.63 -13.41
CA ALA A 346 -2.50 -15.76 -14.58
C ALA A 346 -1.80 -14.42 -14.27
N LYS A 347 -2.09 -13.84 -13.11
CA LYS A 347 -1.42 -12.62 -12.64
C LYS A 347 0.06 -12.88 -12.37
N LYS A 348 0.39 -14.03 -11.79
CA LYS A 348 1.77 -14.45 -11.55
C LYS A 348 2.55 -14.58 -12.85
N ALA A 349 1.98 -15.26 -13.85
CA ALA A 349 2.58 -15.38 -15.17
C ALA A 349 2.78 -14.01 -15.84
N LYS A 350 1.77 -13.13 -15.74
CA LYS A 350 1.88 -11.76 -16.23
C LYS A 350 3.01 -10.99 -15.53
N ALA A 351 3.13 -11.10 -14.22
CA ALA A 351 4.19 -10.43 -13.47
C ALA A 351 5.59 -10.90 -13.90
N GLN A 352 5.75 -12.19 -14.19
CA GLN A 352 7.00 -12.75 -14.72
C GLN A 352 7.33 -12.16 -16.11
N LEU A 353 6.34 -12.05 -17.00
CA LEU A 353 6.51 -11.40 -18.29
C LEU A 353 6.85 -9.91 -18.15
N ASP A 354 6.15 -9.18 -17.28
CA ASP A 354 6.39 -7.75 -17.02
C ASP A 354 7.82 -7.52 -16.47
N LEU A 355 8.32 -8.42 -15.61
CA LEU A 355 9.69 -8.40 -15.10
C LEU A 355 10.70 -8.58 -16.25
N ALA A 356 10.52 -9.60 -17.08
CA ALA A 356 11.41 -9.86 -18.20
C ALA A 356 11.41 -8.71 -19.21
N GLN A 357 10.23 -8.14 -19.50
CA GLN A 357 10.09 -6.99 -20.38
C GLN A 357 10.74 -5.73 -19.78
N MET A 358 10.59 -5.47 -18.48
CA MET A 358 11.28 -4.36 -17.80
C MET A 358 12.80 -4.45 -17.98
N LEU A 359 13.37 -5.65 -17.84
CA LEU A 359 14.80 -5.88 -18.04
C LEU A 359 15.21 -5.64 -19.50
N LEU A 360 14.39 -6.08 -20.46
CA LEU A 360 14.64 -5.83 -21.87
C LEU A 360 14.60 -4.33 -22.21
N ASP A 361 13.58 -3.64 -21.73
CA ASP A 361 13.40 -2.19 -21.94
C ASP A 361 14.53 -1.36 -21.31
N SER A 362 15.15 -1.86 -20.25
CA SER A 362 16.30 -1.22 -19.59
C SER A 362 17.65 -1.50 -20.24
N GLY A 363 17.68 -2.34 -21.31
CA GLY A 363 18.91 -2.77 -21.98
C GLY A 363 19.66 -3.91 -21.26
N ALA A 364 19.09 -4.47 -20.18
CA ALA A 364 19.67 -5.62 -19.48
C ALA A 364 19.36 -6.95 -20.22
N ALA A 365 19.78 -7.04 -21.47
CA ALA A 365 19.40 -8.08 -22.44
C ALA A 365 19.66 -9.51 -21.93
N ASP A 366 20.83 -9.78 -21.33
CA ASP A 366 21.15 -11.12 -20.79
C ASP A 366 20.25 -11.50 -19.63
N LYS A 367 19.94 -10.56 -18.72
CA LYS A 367 19.01 -10.78 -17.60
C LYS A 367 17.57 -11.01 -18.11
N ALA A 368 17.14 -10.23 -19.09
CA ALA A 368 15.85 -10.39 -19.74
C ALA A 368 15.72 -11.77 -20.41
N LEU A 369 16.74 -12.19 -21.15
CA LEU A 369 16.77 -13.51 -21.78
C LEU A 369 16.65 -14.65 -20.76
N ALA A 370 17.34 -14.55 -19.63
CA ALA A 370 17.26 -15.54 -18.56
C ALA A 370 15.84 -15.68 -17.99
N GLU A 371 15.15 -14.56 -17.75
CA GLU A 371 13.76 -14.56 -17.28
C GLU A 371 12.79 -15.09 -18.36
N PHE A 372 12.94 -14.71 -19.63
CA PHE A 372 12.12 -15.26 -20.72
C PHE A 372 12.34 -16.78 -20.88
N LYS A 373 13.56 -17.27 -20.80
CA LYS A 373 13.86 -18.71 -20.85
C LYS A 373 13.20 -19.47 -19.69
N THR A 374 13.15 -18.86 -18.52
CA THR A 374 12.45 -19.45 -17.35
C THR A 374 10.94 -19.61 -17.66
N ILE A 375 10.30 -18.62 -18.26
CA ILE A 375 8.91 -18.70 -18.69
C ILE A 375 8.72 -19.81 -19.75
N LEU A 376 9.60 -19.84 -20.76
CA LEU A 376 9.53 -20.81 -21.85
C LEU A 376 9.77 -22.25 -21.41
N THR A 377 10.41 -22.48 -20.26
CA THR A 377 10.54 -23.83 -19.69
C THR A 377 9.17 -24.45 -19.34
N SER A 378 8.24 -23.64 -18.85
CA SER A 378 6.89 -24.08 -18.50
C SER A 378 5.85 -23.83 -19.58
N GLN A 379 6.08 -22.83 -20.43
CA GLN A 379 5.18 -22.38 -21.49
C GLN A 379 5.95 -22.17 -22.80
N PRO A 380 6.37 -23.26 -23.49
CA PRO A 380 7.21 -23.15 -24.69
C PRO A 380 6.59 -22.32 -25.82
N ASP A 381 5.27 -22.36 -25.95
CA ASP A 381 4.50 -21.67 -26.98
C ASP A 381 3.97 -20.29 -26.51
N ASN A 382 4.51 -19.73 -25.40
CA ASN A 382 4.11 -18.39 -24.97
C ASN A 382 4.63 -17.34 -25.98
N PRO A 383 3.74 -16.62 -26.68
CA PRO A 383 4.15 -15.72 -27.75
C PRO A 383 5.01 -14.56 -27.25
N GLU A 384 4.60 -13.92 -26.13
CA GLU A 384 5.31 -12.78 -25.56
C GLU A 384 6.72 -13.16 -25.10
N ALA A 385 6.87 -14.34 -24.49
CA ALA A 385 8.17 -14.82 -24.05
C ALA A 385 9.10 -15.18 -25.22
N ASN A 386 8.58 -15.78 -26.29
CA ASN A 386 9.35 -16.05 -27.51
C ASN A 386 9.79 -14.76 -28.21
N LEU A 387 8.88 -13.79 -28.36
CA LEU A 387 9.23 -12.48 -28.90
C LEU A 387 10.31 -11.80 -28.04
N GLY A 388 10.08 -11.73 -26.73
CA GLY A 388 11.02 -11.10 -25.79
C GLY A 388 12.39 -11.77 -25.76
N ALA A 389 12.46 -13.10 -25.78
CA ALA A 389 13.71 -13.84 -25.84
C ALA A 389 14.48 -13.55 -27.16
N GLY A 390 13.77 -13.58 -28.30
CA GLY A 390 14.36 -13.25 -29.59
C GLY A 390 14.91 -11.83 -29.64
N LEU A 391 14.14 -10.85 -29.15
CA LEU A 391 14.56 -9.45 -29.06
C LEU A 391 15.73 -9.26 -28.10
N ALA A 392 15.76 -9.96 -26.96
CA ALA A 392 16.83 -9.88 -25.98
C ALA A 392 18.16 -10.39 -26.57
N VAL A 393 18.16 -11.53 -27.27
CA VAL A 393 19.35 -12.06 -27.94
C VAL A 393 19.81 -11.11 -29.06
N TYR A 394 18.88 -10.59 -29.86
CA TYR A 394 19.21 -9.66 -30.94
C TYR A 394 19.79 -8.35 -30.41
N ALA A 395 19.20 -7.78 -29.39
CA ALA A 395 19.65 -6.54 -28.74
C ALA A 395 21.01 -6.68 -28.05
N GLY A 396 21.35 -7.89 -27.58
CA GLY A 396 22.68 -8.19 -27.05
C GLY A 396 23.82 -8.05 -28.04
N GLY A 397 23.53 -8.05 -29.36
CA GLY A 397 24.48 -7.76 -30.45
C GLY A 397 25.52 -8.84 -30.72
N ASP A 398 25.47 -9.96 -30.03
CA ASP A 398 26.36 -11.09 -30.26
C ASP A 398 25.90 -11.88 -31.50
N LYS A 399 26.55 -11.65 -32.61
CA LYS A 399 26.22 -12.30 -33.89
C LYS A 399 26.28 -13.83 -33.86
N ALA A 400 27.09 -14.42 -32.96
CA ALA A 400 27.16 -15.86 -32.79
C ALA A 400 25.84 -16.43 -32.26
N LYS A 401 25.04 -15.63 -31.59
CA LYS A 401 23.74 -16.02 -31.04
C LYS A 401 22.54 -15.64 -31.92
N PHE A 402 22.77 -14.98 -33.05
CA PHE A 402 21.67 -14.56 -33.90
C PHE A 402 20.84 -15.71 -34.48
N GLN A 403 21.41 -16.90 -34.63
CA GLN A 403 20.62 -18.09 -34.95
C GLN A 403 19.58 -18.41 -33.86
N GLU A 404 19.96 -18.28 -32.61
CA GLU A 404 19.03 -18.45 -31.46
C GLU A 404 17.93 -17.36 -31.48
N ALA A 405 18.29 -16.10 -31.75
CA ALA A 405 17.32 -15.03 -31.88
C ALA A 405 16.33 -15.31 -33.02
N ALA A 406 16.82 -15.74 -34.17
CA ALA A 406 15.97 -16.09 -35.32
C ALA A 406 15.00 -17.23 -35.01
N ASN A 407 15.43 -18.24 -34.26
CA ASN A 407 14.58 -19.35 -33.87
C ASN A 407 13.45 -18.90 -32.95
N TYR A 408 13.72 -18.06 -31.95
CA TYR A 408 12.67 -17.50 -31.06
C TYR A 408 11.69 -16.60 -31.82
N LEU A 409 12.20 -15.70 -32.69
CA LEU A 409 11.33 -14.81 -33.47
C LEU A 409 10.46 -15.58 -34.46
N GLN A 410 10.99 -16.63 -35.09
CA GLN A 410 10.20 -17.50 -35.96
C GLN A 410 9.12 -18.23 -35.18
N HIS A 411 9.45 -18.79 -34.03
CA HIS A 411 8.47 -19.46 -33.18
C HIS A 411 7.35 -18.51 -32.74
N PHE A 412 7.71 -17.27 -32.35
CA PHE A 412 6.71 -16.24 -32.11
C PHE A 412 5.76 -16.02 -33.31
N VAL A 413 6.33 -15.89 -34.54
CA VAL A 413 5.51 -15.71 -35.73
C VAL A 413 4.55 -16.88 -35.98
N GLU A 414 4.94 -18.09 -35.60
CA GLU A 414 4.13 -19.31 -35.73
C GLU A 414 3.00 -19.40 -34.71
N VAL A 415 3.28 -19.09 -33.44
CA VAL A 415 2.32 -19.30 -32.33
C VAL A 415 1.46 -18.08 -32.02
N ALA A 416 1.90 -16.88 -32.35
CA ALA A 416 1.14 -15.66 -32.09
C ALA A 416 -0.10 -15.58 -33.01
N PRO A 417 -1.23 -15.01 -32.55
CA PRO A 417 -2.39 -14.74 -33.38
C PRO A 417 -2.06 -13.85 -34.60
N ASP A 418 -2.71 -14.03 -35.72
CA ASP A 418 -2.46 -13.22 -36.93
C ASP A 418 -2.75 -11.73 -36.75
N SER A 419 -3.63 -11.40 -35.80
CA SER A 419 -3.93 -10.01 -35.40
C SER A 419 -2.85 -9.37 -34.53
N ASN A 420 -1.81 -10.11 -34.11
CA ASN A 420 -0.75 -9.56 -33.26
C ASN A 420 0.11 -8.56 -34.08
N PRO A 421 0.14 -7.26 -33.69
CA PRO A 421 0.83 -6.24 -34.47
C PRO A 421 2.35 -6.46 -34.54
N MET A 422 2.96 -7.14 -33.57
CA MET A 422 4.40 -7.40 -33.53
C MET A 422 4.86 -8.47 -34.54
N LYS A 423 3.93 -9.21 -35.19
CA LYS A 423 4.29 -10.20 -36.20
C LYS A 423 4.98 -9.58 -37.39
N ALA A 424 4.55 -8.39 -37.80
CA ALA A 424 5.17 -7.67 -38.94
C ALA A 424 6.60 -7.27 -38.61
N ASP A 425 6.84 -6.75 -37.41
CA ASP A 425 8.16 -6.33 -36.94
C ASP A 425 9.11 -7.52 -36.78
N ALA A 426 8.62 -8.63 -36.19
CA ALA A 426 9.42 -9.85 -36.10
C ALA A 426 9.82 -10.43 -37.46
N LYS A 427 8.90 -10.42 -38.44
CA LYS A 427 9.23 -10.83 -39.83
C LYS A 427 10.23 -9.90 -40.51
N ALA A 428 10.16 -8.59 -40.22
CA ALA A 428 11.12 -7.63 -40.73
C ALA A 428 12.53 -7.89 -40.19
N ILE A 429 12.65 -8.14 -38.86
CA ILE A 429 13.94 -8.51 -38.24
C ILE A 429 14.48 -9.81 -38.81
N LEU A 430 13.65 -10.85 -38.97
CA LEU A 430 14.06 -12.12 -39.59
C LEU A 430 14.55 -11.90 -41.03
N THR A 431 13.91 -11.03 -41.80
CA THR A 431 14.33 -10.68 -43.15
C THR A 431 15.67 -9.94 -43.17
N GLU A 432 15.88 -9.02 -42.24
CA GLU A 432 17.15 -8.31 -42.07
C GLU A 432 18.28 -9.30 -41.73
N MET A 433 18.07 -10.19 -40.72
CA MET A 433 19.05 -11.21 -40.33
C MET A 433 19.43 -12.13 -41.50
N LYS A 434 18.47 -12.48 -42.36
CA LYS A 434 18.73 -13.26 -43.56
C LYS A 434 19.59 -12.50 -44.59
N ASN A 435 19.27 -11.22 -44.79
CA ASN A 435 19.93 -10.43 -45.82
C ASN A 435 21.34 -9.95 -45.43
N THR A 436 21.54 -9.66 -44.12
CA THR A 436 22.80 -9.08 -43.64
C THR A 436 23.76 -10.13 -43.07
N GLU A 437 23.25 -11.17 -42.40
CA GLU A 437 24.03 -12.16 -41.69
C GLU A 437 23.89 -13.58 -42.30
N ASN A 438 23.06 -13.74 -43.35
CA ASN A 438 22.73 -15.03 -43.98
C ASN A 438 22.14 -16.06 -42.98
N ILE A 439 21.42 -15.57 -41.94
CA ILE A 439 20.81 -16.40 -40.94
C ILE A 439 19.36 -16.67 -41.30
N THR A 440 18.98 -17.93 -41.31
CA THR A 440 17.59 -18.38 -41.46
C THR A 440 17.20 -19.24 -40.27
N PRO A 441 15.95 -19.10 -39.72
CA PRO A 441 15.49 -19.93 -38.62
C PRO A 441 15.63 -21.41 -38.96
N GLU A 442 16.02 -22.20 -37.98
CA GLU A 442 15.97 -23.66 -38.08
C GLU A 442 14.51 -24.12 -38.16
N LYS A 443 14.26 -25.11 -39.00
CA LYS A 443 12.91 -25.70 -39.07
C LYS A 443 12.61 -26.37 -37.72
N THR A 444 11.66 -25.83 -37.00
CA THR A 444 11.14 -26.51 -35.81
C THR A 444 10.63 -27.90 -36.24
N SER A 445 11.26 -28.96 -35.73
CA SER A 445 10.71 -30.30 -35.90
C SER A 445 9.34 -30.33 -35.22
N GLY A 446 8.28 -30.21 -36.00
CA GLY A 446 6.91 -30.22 -35.52
C GLY A 446 6.68 -31.45 -34.64
N PRO A 447 5.72 -31.40 -33.70
CA PRO A 447 5.44 -32.52 -32.79
C PRO A 447 5.28 -33.79 -33.61
N ARG A 448 6.10 -34.79 -33.33
CA ARG A 448 5.97 -36.12 -33.98
C ARG A 448 4.50 -36.56 -33.79
N ARG A 449 3.71 -36.54 -34.87
CA ARG A 449 2.39 -37.15 -34.88
C ARG A 449 2.56 -38.56 -34.35
N LYS A 450 1.98 -38.86 -33.18
CA LYS A 450 1.88 -40.25 -32.72
C LYS A 450 1.24 -41.06 -33.86
N PRO A 451 1.81 -42.21 -34.22
CA PRO A 451 1.15 -43.08 -35.16
C PRO A 451 -0.26 -43.39 -34.65
N ARG A 452 -1.25 -43.23 -35.48
CA ARG A 452 -2.62 -43.72 -35.17
C ARG A 452 -2.57 -45.23 -35.04
N PRO A 453 -3.21 -45.81 -34.01
CA PRO A 453 -3.37 -47.24 -33.84
C PRO A 453 -4.08 -47.88 -35.00
#